data_cfe8dbb36a3c3d7c0b42efcd40812998
#
_entry.id   cfe8dbb36a3c3d7c0b42efcd40812998
#
_cell.length_a   1.000
_cell.length_b   1.000
_cell.length_c   1.000
_cell.angle_alpha   90.00
_cell.angle_beta   90.00
_cell.angle_gamma   90.00
#
_symmetry.space_group_name_H-M   'P 1'
#
loop_
_entity.id
_entity.type
_entity.pdbx_description
1 polymer ?
#
loop_
_entity_poly.entity_id
_entity_poly.type
_entity_poly.pdbx_seq_one_letter_code
_entity_poly.pdbx_strand_id
1 'polypeptide(L)'
;MKKLLIFALMLSLTACNMIQSDSNKATDVAVQWGEAFFNCDYHAAETLCTPESRRWLQFAASNTTQHDLDLLKQHAAEVEATDFFPEANDTLRIVELVVHNSIVPSIDAEKSLQEGQALFHVTVVKRNGSWLVRMAGLPRSEKQSRD
;
A
#
# COMPACT_ATOMS: atom_id res chain seq x y z
N MET A 1 -32.95 35.97 -7.41
CA MET A 1 -32.69 35.14 -6.21
C MET A 1 -32.70 33.63 -6.48
N LYS A 2 -33.63 33.09 -7.23
CA LYS A 2 -33.66 31.64 -7.53
C LYS A 2 -32.43 31.13 -8.29
N LYS A 3 -31.81 31.91 -9.16
CA LYS A 3 -30.62 31.55 -9.91
C LYS A 3 -29.33 31.50 -9.08
N LEU A 4 -29.24 32.28 -8.02
CA LEU A 4 -28.08 32.28 -7.12
C LEU A 4 -28.05 31.05 -6.18
N LEU A 5 -29.24 30.57 -5.76
CA LEU A 5 -29.39 29.36 -4.93
C LEU A 5 -28.99 28.08 -5.71
N ILE A 6 -29.30 28.01 -7.00
CA ILE A 6 -28.92 26.87 -7.87
C ILE A 6 -27.41 26.83 -8.06
N PHE A 7 -26.75 28.00 -8.16
CA PHE A 7 -25.29 28.07 -8.35
C PHE A 7 -24.54 27.66 -7.07
N ALA A 8 -25.05 28.01 -5.89
CA ALA A 8 -24.47 27.59 -4.61
C ALA A 8 -24.61 26.06 -4.38
N LEU A 9 -25.70 25.46 -4.85
CA LEU A 9 -25.92 24.02 -4.74
C LEU A 9 -25.02 23.20 -5.69
N MET A 10 -24.71 23.75 -6.86
CA MET A 10 -23.79 23.09 -7.81
C MET A 10 -22.32 23.10 -7.35
N LEU A 11 -21.89 24.11 -6.58
CA LEU A 11 -20.53 24.15 -6.03
C LEU A 11 -20.30 23.10 -4.93
N SER A 12 -21.33 22.73 -4.17
CA SER A 12 -21.20 21.75 -3.10
C SER A 12 -21.05 20.30 -3.62
N LEU A 13 -21.58 19.99 -4.78
CA LEU A 13 -21.49 18.65 -5.41
C LEU A 13 -20.11 18.37 -6.01
N THR A 14 -19.38 19.41 -6.45
CA THR A 14 -18.04 19.23 -7.01
C THR A 14 -16.98 18.96 -5.95
N ALA A 15 -17.13 19.51 -4.75
CA ALA A 15 -16.17 19.30 -3.65
C ALA A 15 -16.16 17.84 -3.14
N CYS A 16 -17.33 17.21 -3.03
CA CYS A 16 -17.42 15.81 -2.58
C CYS A 16 -16.77 14.83 -3.60
N ASN A 17 -16.94 15.06 -4.90
CA ASN A 17 -16.34 14.21 -5.92
C ASN A 17 -14.80 14.31 -5.97
N MET A 18 -14.23 15.47 -5.66
CA MET A 18 -12.78 15.67 -5.64
C MET A 18 -12.11 14.94 -4.46
N ILE A 19 -12.75 14.94 -3.29
CA ILE A 19 -12.23 14.26 -2.09
C ILE A 19 -12.26 12.74 -2.28
N GLN A 20 -13.33 12.21 -2.83
CA GLN A 20 -13.47 10.77 -3.08
C GLN A 20 -12.50 10.27 -4.17
N SER A 21 -12.29 11.06 -5.22
CA SER A 21 -11.31 10.77 -6.27
C SER A 21 -9.87 10.74 -5.73
N ASP A 22 -9.53 11.61 -4.79
CA ASP A 22 -8.18 11.69 -4.21
C ASP A 22 -7.91 10.53 -3.23
N SER A 23 -8.91 10.11 -2.46
CA SER A 23 -8.84 8.92 -1.60
C SER A 23 -8.65 7.63 -2.41
N ASN A 24 -9.36 7.50 -3.54
CA ASN A 24 -9.20 6.37 -4.44
C ASN A 24 -7.77 6.29 -5.00
N LYS A 25 -7.17 7.43 -5.37
CA LYS A 25 -5.78 7.47 -5.84
C LYS A 25 -4.77 7.01 -4.79
N ALA A 26 -4.97 7.37 -3.52
CA ALA A 26 -4.12 6.89 -2.43
C ALA A 26 -4.22 5.37 -2.26
N THR A 27 -5.44 4.84 -2.32
CA THR A 27 -5.71 3.39 -2.26
C THR A 27 -5.10 2.66 -3.45
N ASP A 28 -5.27 3.18 -4.66
CA ASP A 28 -4.70 2.60 -5.88
C ASP A 28 -3.17 2.52 -5.81
N VAL A 29 -2.50 3.56 -5.31
CA VAL A 29 -1.05 3.56 -5.11
C VAL A 29 -0.62 2.52 -4.09
N ALA A 30 -1.36 2.37 -2.97
CA ALA A 30 -1.06 1.36 -1.97
C ALA A 30 -1.19 -0.07 -2.52
N VAL A 31 -2.24 -0.35 -3.31
CA VAL A 31 -2.45 -1.66 -3.95
C VAL A 31 -1.34 -1.95 -4.96
N GLN A 32 -1.06 -1.03 -5.89
CA GLN A 32 0.01 -1.20 -6.88
C GLN A 32 1.37 -1.42 -6.24
N TRP A 33 1.67 -0.65 -5.18
CA TRP A 33 2.89 -0.85 -4.42
C TRP A 33 2.92 -2.23 -3.74
N GLY A 34 1.81 -2.65 -3.14
CA GLY A 34 1.66 -3.96 -2.50
C GLY A 34 1.88 -5.10 -3.50
N GLU A 35 1.24 -5.04 -4.67
CA GLU A 35 1.45 -6.01 -5.74
C GLU A 35 2.92 -6.11 -6.16
N ALA A 36 3.59 -4.98 -6.33
CA ALA A 36 5.01 -4.96 -6.67
C ALA A 36 5.88 -5.49 -5.51
N PHE A 37 5.67 -5.00 -4.29
CA PHE A 37 6.49 -5.35 -3.13
C PHE A 37 6.38 -6.85 -2.78
N PHE A 38 5.17 -7.38 -2.65
CA PHE A 38 4.93 -8.76 -2.23
C PHE A 38 5.26 -9.80 -3.33
N ASN A 39 5.41 -9.35 -4.58
CA ASN A 39 5.93 -10.17 -5.67
C ASN A 39 7.44 -9.93 -5.95
N CYS A 40 8.15 -9.26 -5.05
CA CYS A 40 9.58 -8.97 -5.15
C CYS A 40 9.99 -8.10 -6.34
N ASP A 41 9.06 -7.39 -6.97
CA ASP A 41 9.36 -6.35 -7.97
C ASP A 41 9.67 -5.02 -7.26
N TYR A 42 10.84 -4.99 -6.60
CA TYR A 42 11.26 -3.82 -5.82
C TYR A 42 11.57 -2.61 -6.68
N HIS A 43 11.87 -2.80 -7.96
CA HIS A 43 12.06 -1.68 -8.87
C HIS A 43 10.74 -0.95 -9.15
N ALA A 44 9.67 -1.69 -9.43
CA ALA A 44 8.34 -1.11 -9.58
C ALA A 44 7.86 -0.48 -8.26
N ALA A 45 8.05 -1.16 -7.12
CA ALA A 45 7.69 -0.63 -5.81
C ALA A 45 8.42 0.68 -5.48
N GLU A 46 9.70 0.82 -5.89
CA GLU A 46 10.49 2.04 -5.66
C GLU A 46 9.88 3.26 -6.35
N THR A 47 9.31 3.10 -7.54
CA THR A 47 8.68 4.21 -8.28
C THR A 47 7.43 4.77 -7.57
N LEU A 48 6.84 3.98 -6.68
CA LEU A 48 5.64 4.32 -5.92
C LEU A 48 5.95 4.76 -4.48
N CYS A 49 7.23 4.83 -4.11
CA CYS A 49 7.69 5.15 -2.77
C CYS A 49 8.25 6.56 -2.65
N THR A 50 8.25 7.06 -1.40
CA THR A 50 9.04 8.22 -1.05
C THR A 50 10.55 7.90 -1.11
N PRO A 51 11.42 8.90 -1.40
CA PRO A 51 12.87 8.65 -1.52
C PRO A 51 13.50 8.00 -0.29
N GLU A 52 13.06 8.35 0.91
CA GLU A 52 13.55 7.77 2.17
C GLU A 52 13.17 6.30 2.37
N SER A 53 12.17 5.81 1.63
CA SER A 53 11.72 4.42 1.68
C SER A 53 12.66 3.47 0.92
N ARG A 54 13.47 4.00 0.00
CA ARG A 54 14.39 3.21 -0.85
C ARG A 54 15.27 2.24 -0.08
N ARG A 55 15.80 2.66 1.06
CA ARG A 55 16.65 1.81 1.92
C ARG A 55 15.95 0.52 2.36
N TRP A 56 14.66 0.56 2.59
CA TRP A 56 13.88 -0.60 3.00
C TRP A 56 13.64 -1.56 1.84
N LEU A 57 13.43 -1.04 0.63
CA LEU A 57 13.35 -1.86 -0.58
C LEU A 57 14.69 -2.52 -0.90
N GLN A 58 15.80 -1.80 -0.75
CA GLN A 58 17.16 -2.37 -0.91
C GLN A 58 17.43 -3.45 0.12
N PHE A 59 17.01 -3.23 1.37
CA PHE A 59 17.12 -4.26 2.42
C PHE A 59 16.28 -5.49 2.08
N ALA A 60 15.02 -5.32 1.65
CA ALA A 60 14.16 -6.41 1.21
C ALA A 60 14.79 -7.20 0.05
N ALA A 61 15.28 -6.50 -0.96
CA ALA A 61 15.95 -7.11 -2.12
C ALA A 61 17.19 -7.93 -1.72
N SER A 62 18.00 -7.42 -0.78
CA SER A 62 19.19 -8.12 -0.28
C SER A 62 18.86 -9.40 0.49
N ASN A 63 17.64 -9.52 1.00
CA ASN A 63 17.17 -10.68 1.77
C ASN A 63 16.25 -11.60 0.95
N THR A 64 16.00 -11.28 -0.31
CA THR A 64 15.22 -12.12 -1.22
C THR A 64 16.11 -13.20 -1.80
N THR A 65 15.65 -14.44 -1.72
CA THR A 65 16.38 -15.61 -2.20
C THR A 65 15.78 -16.14 -3.50
N GLN A 66 16.53 -17.00 -4.21
CA GLN A 66 16.01 -17.70 -5.38
C GLN A 66 14.78 -18.56 -5.00
N HIS A 67 14.79 -19.15 -3.82
CA HIS A 67 13.65 -19.92 -3.31
C HIS A 67 12.37 -19.07 -3.20
N ASP A 68 12.49 -17.83 -2.69
CA ASP A 68 11.37 -16.90 -2.62
C ASP A 68 10.77 -16.62 -4.01
N LEU A 69 11.65 -16.37 -4.99
CA LEU A 69 11.22 -16.10 -6.36
C LEU A 69 10.55 -17.33 -7.00
N ASP A 70 11.02 -18.52 -6.70
CA ASP A 70 10.44 -19.75 -7.22
C ASP A 70 9.07 -20.07 -6.60
N LEU A 71 8.87 -19.74 -5.31
CA LEU A 71 7.57 -19.80 -4.67
C LEU A 71 6.57 -18.83 -5.32
N LEU A 72 6.98 -17.59 -5.58
CA LEU A 72 6.13 -16.57 -6.18
C LEU A 72 5.77 -16.88 -7.64
N LYS A 73 6.62 -17.58 -8.39
CA LYS A 73 6.28 -18.08 -9.73
C LYS A 73 5.13 -19.07 -9.72
N GLN A 74 5.01 -19.84 -8.65
CA GLN A 74 3.95 -20.84 -8.49
C GLN A 74 2.69 -20.24 -7.86
N HIS A 75 2.88 -19.31 -6.93
CA HIS A 75 1.83 -18.69 -6.14
C HIS A 75 2.13 -17.19 -6.00
N ALA A 76 1.77 -16.42 -7.01
CA ALA A 76 1.93 -14.97 -6.98
C ALA A 76 1.12 -14.37 -5.82
N ALA A 77 1.67 -13.34 -5.18
CA ALA A 77 0.94 -12.59 -4.18
C ALA A 77 -0.19 -11.79 -4.85
N GLU A 78 -1.38 -11.87 -4.28
CA GLU A 78 -2.55 -11.09 -4.68
C GLU A 78 -2.86 -10.07 -3.60
N VAL A 79 -3.11 -8.83 -3.97
CA VAL A 79 -3.27 -7.71 -3.05
C VAL A 79 -4.57 -6.99 -3.30
N GLU A 80 -5.34 -6.79 -2.25
CA GLU A 80 -6.59 -6.03 -2.26
C GLU A 80 -6.61 -5.02 -1.12
N ALA A 81 -7.18 -3.84 -1.35
CA ALA A 81 -7.47 -2.90 -0.27
C ALA A 81 -8.85 -3.19 0.30
N THR A 82 -8.95 -3.30 1.62
CA THR A 82 -10.22 -3.55 2.31
C THR A 82 -10.76 -2.32 3.01
N ASP A 83 -9.87 -1.48 3.53
CA ASP A 83 -10.25 -0.26 4.22
C ASP A 83 -9.15 0.80 4.09
N PHE A 84 -9.49 2.04 4.44
CA PHE A 84 -8.51 3.09 4.65
C PHE A 84 -8.91 3.94 5.86
N PHE A 85 -7.91 4.38 6.59
CA PHE A 85 -8.11 5.21 7.76
C PHE A 85 -7.64 6.64 7.43
N PRO A 86 -8.57 7.62 7.35
CA PRO A 86 -8.20 9.01 7.16
C PRO A 86 -7.49 9.52 8.43
N GLU A 87 -6.24 9.89 8.28
CA GLU A 87 -5.53 10.61 9.33
C GLU A 87 -6.02 12.07 9.42
N ALA A 88 -5.61 12.77 10.46
CA ALA A 88 -6.06 14.12 10.78
C ALA A 88 -5.73 15.19 9.72
N ASN A 89 -5.00 14.85 8.68
CA ASN A 89 -4.66 15.76 7.58
C ASN A 89 -4.89 15.13 6.22
N ASP A 90 -5.11 15.97 5.21
CA ASP A 90 -5.43 15.53 3.83
C ASP A 90 -4.23 14.97 3.06
N THR A 91 -3.05 14.92 3.67
CA THR A 91 -1.80 14.51 3.03
C THR A 91 -1.27 13.16 3.49
N LEU A 92 -1.96 12.50 4.40
CA LEU A 92 -1.59 11.19 4.92
C LEU A 92 -2.82 10.28 4.99
N ARG A 93 -2.63 9.03 4.57
CA ARG A 93 -3.62 7.94 4.67
C ARG A 93 -2.94 6.67 5.14
N ILE A 94 -3.66 5.87 5.89
CA ILE A 94 -3.28 4.49 6.17
C ILE A 94 -4.27 3.60 5.39
N VAL A 95 -3.75 2.75 4.53
CA VAL A 95 -4.53 1.80 3.73
C VAL A 95 -4.30 0.42 4.29
N GLU A 96 -5.38 -0.29 4.58
CA GLU A 96 -5.34 -1.70 4.94
C GLU A 96 -5.34 -2.55 3.68
N LEU A 97 -4.31 -3.39 3.55
CA LEU A 97 -4.17 -4.34 2.47
C LEU A 97 -4.36 -5.77 2.98
N VAL A 98 -5.16 -6.53 2.28
CA VAL A 98 -5.21 -7.99 2.38
C VAL A 98 -4.27 -8.56 1.33
N VAL A 99 -3.33 -9.38 1.76
CA VAL A 99 -2.38 -10.05 0.88
C VAL A 99 -2.54 -11.55 0.98
N HIS A 100 -2.83 -12.19 -0.14
CA HIS A 100 -2.82 -13.64 -0.29
C HIS A 100 -1.46 -14.10 -0.77
N ASN A 101 -1.03 -15.29 -0.36
CA ASN A 101 0.26 -15.89 -0.75
C ASN A 101 1.48 -15.03 -0.36
N SER A 102 1.44 -14.35 0.78
CA SER A 102 2.60 -13.61 1.25
C SER A 102 3.72 -14.53 1.72
N ILE A 103 4.97 -14.18 1.41
CA ILE A 103 6.14 -14.89 1.94
C ILE A 103 6.41 -14.38 3.35
N VAL A 104 6.47 -15.29 4.32
CA VAL A 104 6.74 -14.98 5.72
C VAL A 104 8.15 -15.44 6.06
N PRO A 105 8.98 -14.56 6.66
CA PRO A 105 10.26 -14.97 7.24
C PRO A 105 10.01 -16.01 8.34
N SER A 106 10.66 -17.18 8.25
CA SER A 106 10.66 -18.18 9.31
C SER A 106 11.90 -18.02 10.20
N ILE A 107 11.75 -18.34 11.49
CA ILE A 107 12.86 -18.35 12.46
C ILE A 107 13.92 -19.39 12.08
N ASP A 108 13.53 -20.44 11.38
CA ASP A 108 14.41 -21.55 10.97
C ASP A 108 15.13 -21.30 9.63
N ALA A 109 15.31 -20.05 9.22
CA ALA A 109 15.97 -19.61 8.00
C ALA A 109 15.28 -20.00 6.67
N GLU A 110 14.21 -20.77 6.69
CA GLU A 110 13.37 -21.03 5.53
C GLU A 110 12.15 -20.12 5.54
N LYS A 111 12.04 -19.29 4.52
CA LYS A 111 10.81 -18.55 4.28
C LYS A 111 9.78 -19.49 3.66
N SER A 112 8.56 -19.42 4.12
CA SER A 112 7.44 -20.19 3.59
C SER A 112 6.33 -19.28 3.12
N LEU A 113 5.56 -19.77 2.16
CA LEU A 113 4.29 -19.14 1.81
C LEU A 113 3.34 -19.21 3.00
N GLN A 114 2.78 -18.08 3.36
CA GLN A 114 1.68 -18.04 4.29
C GLN A 114 0.40 -18.39 3.54
N GLU A 115 -0.15 -19.57 3.79
CA GLU A 115 -1.47 -19.94 3.29
C GLU A 115 -2.53 -19.03 3.93
N GLY A 116 -3.45 -18.54 3.12
CA GLY A 116 -4.52 -17.66 3.54
C GLY A 116 -4.19 -16.17 3.40
N GLN A 117 -4.83 -15.38 4.23
CA GLN A 117 -4.78 -13.92 4.17
C GLN A 117 -3.88 -13.36 5.27
N ALA A 118 -3.10 -12.34 4.93
CA ALA A 118 -2.39 -11.50 5.88
C ALA A 118 -2.81 -10.04 5.71
N LEU A 119 -3.02 -9.35 6.82
CA LEU A 119 -3.39 -7.93 6.85
C LEU A 119 -2.15 -7.07 7.06
N PHE A 120 -2.00 -6.04 6.26
CA PHE A 120 -0.90 -5.06 6.35
C PHE A 120 -1.45 -3.65 6.33
N HIS A 121 -0.89 -2.77 7.15
CA HIS A 121 -1.17 -1.34 7.11
C HIS A 121 -0.06 -0.61 6.37
N VAL A 122 -0.44 0.11 5.32
CA VAL A 122 0.49 0.85 4.46
C VAL A 122 0.21 2.35 4.60
N THR A 123 1.24 3.11 4.96
CA THR A 123 1.15 4.56 5.02
C THR A 123 1.41 5.16 3.65
N VAL A 124 0.46 5.96 3.17
CA VAL A 124 0.56 6.70 1.91
C VAL A 124 0.56 8.19 2.22
N VAL A 125 1.49 8.93 1.65
CA VAL A 125 1.63 10.37 1.85
C VAL A 125 1.55 11.13 0.53
N LYS A 126 0.96 12.31 0.56
CA LYS A 126 0.88 13.18 -0.60
C LYS A 126 2.07 14.14 -0.61
N ARG A 127 2.88 14.11 -1.66
CA ARG A 127 4.02 15.00 -1.88
C ARG A 127 3.99 15.56 -3.29
N ASN A 128 4.07 16.88 -3.40
CA ASN A 128 4.05 17.57 -4.70
C ASN A 128 2.86 17.16 -5.59
N GLY A 129 1.69 16.96 -4.99
CA GLY A 129 0.47 16.55 -5.69
C GLY A 129 0.35 15.05 -6.01
N SER A 130 1.36 14.24 -5.70
CA SER A 130 1.35 12.79 -5.95
C SER A 130 1.29 12.00 -4.64
N TRP A 131 0.54 10.90 -4.64
CA TRP A 131 0.52 9.94 -3.55
C TRP A 131 1.69 8.96 -3.68
N LEU A 132 2.39 8.71 -2.57
CA LEU A 132 3.55 7.83 -2.50
C LEU A 132 3.50 7.02 -1.21
N VAL A 133 3.93 5.78 -1.26
CA VAL A 133 4.07 4.94 -0.06
C VAL A 133 5.28 5.40 0.75
N ARG A 134 5.09 5.58 2.05
CA ARG A 134 6.16 5.88 3.01
C ARG A 134 6.41 4.66 3.91
N MET A 135 7.59 4.08 3.78
CA MET A 135 8.01 2.96 4.62
C MET A 135 8.82 3.47 5.82
N ALA A 136 8.38 3.15 7.02
CA ALA A 136 9.14 3.35 8.26
C ALA A 136 9.97 2.12 8.65
N GLY A 137 9.74 1.00 7.97
CA GLY A 137 10.38 -0.29 8.15
C GLY A 137 9.86 -1.27 7.09
N LEU A 138 10.22 -2.54 7.21
CA LEU A 138 9.58 -3.58 6.42
C LEU A 138 8.13 -3.77 6.86
N PRO A 139 7.21 -4.03 5.92
CA PRO A 139 5.82 -4.34 6.27
C PRO A 139 5.75 -5.53 7.22
N ARG A 140 4.90 -5.40 8.23
CA ARG A 140 4.59 -6.48 9.17
C ARG A 140 3.10 -6.77 9.11
N SER A 141 2.75 -8.04 9.08
CA SER A 141 1.36 -8.43 9.22
C SER A 141 0.86 -8.17 10.64
N GLU A 142 -0.44 -8.03 10.82
CA GLU A 142 -1.03 -7.85 12.16
C GLU A 142 -0.68 -8.99 13.13
N LYS A 143 -0.51 -10.22 12.63
CA LYS A 143 -0.06 -11.35 13.46
C LYS A 143 1.38 -11.16 13.96
N GLN A 144 2.27 -10.64 13.11
CA GLN A 144 3.67 -10.38 13.48
C GLN A 144 3.85 -9.17 14.40
N SER A 145 2.86 -8.28 14.47
CA SER A 145 2.90 -7.10 15.34
C SER A 145 2.47 -7.38 16.77
N ARG A 146 1.95 -8.58 17.06
CA ARG A 146 1.45 -8.99 18.39
C ARG A 146 2.43 -9.86 19.17
N ASP A 147 3.49 -10.33 18.53
CA ASP A 147 4.59 -11.10 19.12
C ASP A 147 5.79 -10.20 19.41
#